data_e08de40fda85b0355113be3fdd9c1ee8
#
_entry.id   e08de40fda85b0355113be3fdd9c1ee8
#
_cell.length_a   1.000
_cell.length_b   1.000
_cell.length_c   1.000
_cell.angle_alpha   90.00
_cell.angle_beta   90.00
_cell.angle_gamma   90.00
#
_symmetry.space_group_name_H-M   'P 1'
#
loop_
_entity.id
_entity.type
_entity.pdbx_description
1 polymer ?
#
loop_
_entity_poly.entity_id
_entity_poly.type
_entity_poly.pdbx_seq_one_letter_code
_entity_poly.pdbx_strand_id
1 'polypeptide(L)'
;MIKHIKKIEEELIIRGVSFEVIANVKSTAILSEISDPEVNMDVVKLEKQPKIAVYSPKNKQPWDDAVTLVLKYAEIPYEVVYDDEIIEGLLPKYDWLHLHHEDFTGQYGKFYFRYRNAPWYREQVRYNEETASRLGFNKVSQLKLAVAKNIKEFTFGGGFLFAMCSGTDALDIALSAEGLDICESMFDGDGSTPNYNSKLDYSKTFAFKDFTLKTSPTEYEFSNIDATQTHAKTPKNIDNFTLFEFSAKWDIVPTMLCQNHTSIVNGFFGQTTGYNKQFLKSNVLIMGENKSLNSAKYIHGEMGKGTWTFYGGHDPADYQHMVGDPPTDLNLHPNSAGYRLILNNILFPAAKKKKQKT
;
A
#
# COMPACT_ATOMS: atom_id res chain seq x y z
N MET A 1 -22.14 -18.58 -22.96
CA MET A 1 -20.82 -18.09 -23.47
C MET A 1 -20.98 -16.85 -24.36
N ILE A 2 -21.67 -16.90 -25.49
CA ILE A 2 -21.81 -15.75 -26.44
C ILE A 2 -22.38 -14.48 -25.79
N LYS A 3 -23.39 -14.57 -24.92
CA LYS A 3 -23.97 -13.41 -24.21
C LYS A 3 -22.95 -12.70 -23.29
N HIS A 4 -22.06 -13.45 -22.64
CA HIS A 4 -21.04 -12.84 -21.78
C HIS A 4 -19.95 -12.16 -22.59
N ILE A 5 -19.54 -12.72 -23.71
CA ILE A 5 -18.56 -12.08 -24.62
C ILE A 5 -19.10 -10.74 -25.10
N LYS A 6 -20.34 -10.68 -25.61
CA LYS A 6 -20.95 -9.41 -26.05
C LYS A 6 -20.99 -8.33 -24.95
N LYS A 7 -21.33 -8.73 -23.73
CA LYS A 7 -21.34 -7.79 -22.61
C LYS A 7 -19.93 -7.24 -22.30
N ILE A 8 -18.91 -8.10 -22.37
CA ILE A 8 -17.50 -7.66 -22.18
C ILE A 8 -17.10 -6.72 -23.31
N GLU A 9 -17.45 -7.02 -24.57
CA GLU A 9 -17.17 -6.15 -25.72
C GLU A 9 -17.81 -4.77 -25.56
N GLU A 10 -19.09 -4.72 -25.15
CA GLU A 10 -19.81 -3.47 -24.88
C GLU A 10 -19.12 -2.63 -23.80
N GLU A 11 -18.73 -3.24 -22.67
CA GLU A 11 -17.99 -2.58 -21.59
C GLU A 11 -16.61 -2.05 -22.05
N LEU A 12 -15.89 -2.82 -22.85
CA LEU A 12 -14.59 -2.40 -23.38
C LEU A 12 -14.74 -1.21 -24.34
N ILE A 13 -15.78 -1.21 -25.21
CA ILE A 13 -16.08 -0.10 -26.12
C ILE A 13 -16.41 1.17 -25.33
N ILE A 14 -17.31 1.08 -24.35
CA ILE A 14 -17.71 2.22 -23.51
C ILE A 14 -16.49 2.86 -22.81
N ARG A 15 -15.52 2.05 -22.41
CA ARG A 15 -14.30 2.50 -21.72
C ARG A 15 -13.15 2.85 -22.66
N GLY A 16 -13.37 2.83 -23.97
CA GLY A 16 -12.35 3.17 -24.97
C GLY A 16 -11.17 2.18 -25.00
N VAL A 17 -11.37 0.93 -24.57
CA VAL A 17 -10.33 -0.09 -24.57
C VAL A 17 -10.24 -0.75 -25.94
N SER A 18 -9.05 -0.73 -26.55
CA SER A 18 -8.79 -1.46 -27.79
C SER A 18 -8.71 -2.97 -27.52
N PHE A 19 -9.44 -3.76 -28.25
CA PHE A 19 -9.44 -5.22 -28.13
C PHE A 19 -9.68 -5.90 -29.48
N GLU A 20 -9.29 -7.17 -29.57
CA GLU A 20 -9.60 -8.05 -30.71
C GLU A 20 -10.16 -9.38 -30.21
N VAL A 21 -11.30 -9.79 -30.75
CA VAL A 21 -11.85 -11.14 -30.50
C VAL A 21 -11.26 -12.09 -31.52
N ILE A 22 -10.50 -13.08 -31.06
CA ILE A 22 -9.80 -14.01 -31.92
C ILE A 22 -10.31 -15.45 -31.76
N ALA A 23 -10.26 -16.24 -32.84
CA ALA A 23 -10.61 -17.65 -32.81
C ALA A 23 -9.57 -18.49 -32.04
N ASN A 24 -10.01 -19.61 -31.46
CA ASN A 24 -9.15 -20.49 -30.67
C ASN A 24 -7.84 -20.91 -31.37
N VAL A 25 -7.88 -21.19 -32.67
CA VAL A 25 -6.66 -21.57 -33.42
C VAL A 25 -5.65 -20.42 -33.44
N LYS A 26 -6.13 -19.17 -33.69
CA LYS A 26 -5.27 -17.98 -33.66
C LYS A 26 -4.76 -17.69 -32.25
N SER A 27 -5.60 -17.87 -31.23
CA SER A 27 -5.18 -17.68 -29.83
C SER A 27 -4.10 -18.67 -29.41
N THR A 28 -4.20 -19.92 -29.82
CA THR A 28 -3.18 -20.94 -29.53
C THR A 28 -1.83 -20.58 -30.14
N ALA A 29 -1.82 -20.09 -31.38
CA ALA A 29 -0.60 -19.67 -32.07
C ALA A 29 0.06 -18.47 -31.36
N ILE A 30 -0.74 -17.44 -31.00
CA ILE A 30 -0.26 -16.25 -30.25
C ILE A 30 0.29 -16.66 -28.88
N LEU A 31 -0.42 -17.51 -28.14
CA LEU A 31 0.04 -17.98 -26.83
C LEU A 31 1.35 -18.77 -26.93
N SER A 32 1.52 -19.58 -28.00
CA SER A 32 2.77 -20.31 -28.26
C SER A 32 3.91 -19.33 -28.52
N GLU A 33 3.71 -18.31 -29.35
CA GLU A 33 4.70 -17.28 -29.64
C GLU A 33 5.10 -16.50 -28.37
N ILE A 34 4.10 -16.00 -27.62
CA ILE A 34 4.37 -15.27 -26.36
C ILE A 34 5.06 -16.15 -25.31
N SER A 35 4.80 -17.45 -25.33
CA SER A 35 5.41 -18.40 -24.39
C SER A 35 6.87 -18.73 -24.68
N ASP A 36 7.38 -18.36 -25.84
CA ASP A 36 8.79 -18.54 -26.18
C ASP A 36 9.68 -17.76 -25.20
N PRO A 37 10.70 -18.42 -24.59
CA PRO A 37 11.62 -17.76 -23.65
C PRO A 37 12.36 -16.54 -24.19
N GLU A 38 12.59 -16.47 -25.48
CA GLU A 38 13.30 -15.35 -26.13
C GLU A 38 12.37 -14.16 -26.43
N VAL A 39 11.06 -14.32 -26.31
CA VAL A 39 10.09 -13.25 -26.48
C VAL A 39 9.86 -12.52 -25.15
N ASN A 40 10.22 -11.23 -25.08
CA ASN A 40 10.03 -10.42 -23.87
C ASN A 40 8.58 -9.92 -23.72
N MET A 41 7.63 -10.84 -23.77
CA MET A 41 6.20 -10.63 -23.54
C MET A 41 5.66 -11.71 -22.61
N ASP A 42 4.53 -11.44 -21.99
CA ASP A 42 3.81 -12.44 -21.19
C ASP A 42 2.29 -12.24 -21.23
N VAL A 43 1.58 -13.25 -20.76
CA VAL A 43 0.12 -13.28 -20.69
C VAL A 43 -0.35 -13.20 -19.26
N VAL A 44 -1.15 -12.19 -18.95
CA VAL A 44 -1.85 -12.11 -17.66
C VAL A 44 -3.21 -12.79 -17.79
N LYS A 45 -3.34 -13.96 -17.19
CA LYS A 45 -4.59 -14.71 -17.15
C LYS A 45 -5.39 -14.34 -15.93
N LEU A 46 -6.52 -13.65 -16.12
CA LEU A 46 -7.44 -13.32 -15.03
C LEU A 46 -8.27 -14.54 -14.64
N GLU A 47 -8.37 -14.84 -13.34
CA GLU A 47 -9.09 -15.98 -12.80
C GLU A 47 -10.35 -15.59 -12.03
N LYS A 48 -10.34 -14.42 -11.38
CA LYS A 48 -11.46 -13.95 -10.54
C LYS A 48 -11.53 -12.44 -10.43
N GLN A 49 -12.70 -11.92 -10.07
CA GLN A 49 -12.85 -10.58 -9.56
C GLN A 49 -12.48 -10.58 -8.07
N PRO A 50 -11.47 -9.86 -7.63
CA PRO A 50 -11.06 -9.85 -6.23
C PRO A 50 -12.09 -9.11 -5.35
N LYS A 51 -12.29 -9.60 -4.14
CA LYS A 51 -13.00 -8.90 -3.08
C LYS A 51 -12.02 -8.00 -2.35
N ILE A 52 -12.30 -6.71 -2.35
CA ILE A 52 -11.41 -5.67 -1.83
C ILE A 52 -11.96 -5.14 -0.51
N ALA A 53 -11.10 -5.13 0.52
CA ALA A 53 -11.34 -4.42 1.77
C ALA A 53 -10.42 -3.19 1.86
N VAL A 54 -10.97 -2.09 2.35
CA VAL A 54 -10.23 -0.87 2.70
C VAL A 54 -10.29 -0.71 4.20
N TYR A 55 -9.12 -0.71 4.84
CA TYR A 55 -9.01 -0.45 6.28
C TYR A 55 -9.05 1.05 6.52
N SER A 56 -10.13 1.54 7.08
CA SER A 56 -10.34 2.97 7.36
C SER A 56 -11.32 3.16 8.51
N PRO A 57 -11.11 4.20 9.35
CA PRO A 57 -12.10 4.60 10.35
C PRO A 57 -13.46 4.87 9.71
N LYS A 58 -14.54 4.52 10.42
CA LYS A 58 -15.92 4.70 9.92
C LYS A 58 -16.42 6.16 9.99
N ASN A 59 -15.74 6.99 10.75
CA ASN A 59 -16.02 8.43 10.84
C ASN A 59 -15.28 9.22 9.73
N LYS A 60 -15.77 10.44 9.45
CA LYS A 60 -15.16 11.31 8.44
C LYS A 60 -13.74 11.69 8.85
N GLN A 61 -12.77 11.43 7.97
CA GLN A 61 -11.41 11.87 8.11
C GLN A 61 -11.19 13.26 7.47
N PRO A 62 -10.20 14.04 7.92
CA PRO A 62 -9.86 15.34 7.33
C PRO A 62 -8.96 15.22 6.08
N TRP A 63 -8.83 14.06 5.53
CA TRP A 63 -8.11 13.72 4.28
C TRP A 63 -8.91 12.70 3.48
N ASP A 64 -8.55 12.53 2.24
CA ASP A 64 -9.04 11.49 1.35
C ASP A 64 -8.02 10.35 1.21
N ASP A 65 -8.42 9.33 0.48
CA ASP A 65 -7.63 8.14 0.22
C ASP A 65 -7.53 7.93 -1.30
N ALA A 66 -6.30 8.05 -1.83
CA ALA A 66 -6.02 7.93 -3.25
C ALA A 66 -6.50 6.60 -3.86
N VAL A 67 -6.46 5.50 -3.09
CA VAL A 67 -6.93 4.20 -3.56
C VAL A 67 -8.44 4.17 -3.67
N THR A 68 -9.15 4.67 -2.66
CA THR A 68 -10.63 4.74 -2.74
C THR A 68 -11.11 5.69 -3.82
N LEU A 69 -10.39 6.79 -4.07
CA LEU A 69 -10.68 7.70 -5.19
C LEU A 69 -10.59 6.97 -6.53
N VAL A 70 -9.48 6.26 -6.77
CA VAL A 70 -9.29 5.58 -8.05
C VAL A 70 -10.18 4.34 -8.20
N LEU A 71 -10.48 3.62 -7.13
CA LEU A 71 -11.43 2.50 -7.17
C LEU A 71 -12.84 2.98 -7.53
N LYS A 72 -13.29 4.11 -6.95
CA LYS A 72 -14.56 4.75 -7.31
C LYS A 72 -14.56 5.22 -8.76
N TYR A 73 -13.49 5.90 -9.20
CA TYR A 73 -13.34 6.37 -10.58
C TYR A 73 -13.40 5.23 -11.60
N ALA A 74 -12.79 4.09 -11.26
CA ALA A 74 -12.78 2.88 -12.09
C ALA A 74 -14.02 1.98 -11.89
N GLU A 75 -14.99 2.39 -11.07
CA GLU A 75 -16.19 1.62 -10.73
C GLU A 75 -15.88 0.22 -10.14
N ILE A 76 -14.79 0.11 -9.39
CA ILE A 76 -14.37 -1.14 -8.73
C ILE A 76 -14.94 -1.17 -7.31
N PRO A 77 -15.78 -2.16 -6.97
CA PRO A 77 -16.41 -2.24 -5.65
C PRO A 77 -15.40 -2.62 -4.57
N TYR A 78 -15.57 -2.04 -3.37
CA TYR A 78 -14.83 -2.37 -2.17
C TYR A 78 -15.71 -2.24 -0.93
N GLU A 79 -15.28 -2.86 0.18
CA GLU A 79 -15.92 -2.75 1.48
C GLU A 79 -14.96 -2.07 2.47
N VAL A 80 -15.51 -1.26 3.38
CA VAL A 80 -14.72 -0.63 4.44
C VAL A 80 -14.73 -1.55 5.66
N VAL A 81 -13.55 -1.83 6.19
CA VAL A 81 -13.33 -2.58 7.43
C VAL A 81 -12.46 -1.74 8.37
N TYR A 82 -12.58 -1.98 9.67
CA TYR A 82 -11.69 -1.33 10.64
C TYR A 82 -11.32 -2.31 11.76
N ASP A 83 -10.89 -1.79 12.91
CA ASP A 83 -10.38 -2.59 14.02
C ASP A 83 -11.31 -3.73 14.42
N ASP A 84 -12.62 -3.46 14.50
CA ASP A 84 -13.64 -4.45 14.90
C ASP A 84 -13.63 -5.64 13.96
N GLU A 85 -13.82 -5.40 12.67
CA GLU A 85 -13.92 -6.45 11.66
C GLU A 85 -12.63 -7.29 11.57
N ILE A 86 -11.48 -6.65 11.80
CA ILE A 86 -10.20 -7.35 11.77
C ILE A 86 -10.02 -8.22 13.01
N ILE A 87 -10.34 -7.70 14.21
CA ILE A 87 -10.27 -8.46 15.46
C ILE A 87 -11.30 -9.60 15.49
N GLU A 88 -12.47 -9.40 14.87
CA GLU A 88 -13.48 -10.46 14.67
C GLU A 88 -13.07 -11.53 13.64
N GLY A 89 -11.94 -11.35 12.96
CA GLY A 89 -11.39 -12.33 12.02
C GLY A 89 -12.06 -12.35 10.65
N LEU A 90 -12.56 -11.21 10.16
CA LEU A 90 -13.30 -11.16 8.88
C LEU A 90 -12.38 -11.08 7.65
N LEU A 91 -11.08 -10.79 7.81
CA LEU A 91 -10.14 -10.64 6.69
C LEU A 91 -10.12 -11.81 5.70
N PRO A 92 -10.25 -13.09 6.08
CA PRO A 92 -10.27 -14.20 5.13
C PRO A 92 -11.42 -14.18 4.10
N LYS A 93 -12.42 -13.29 4.26
CA LYS A 93 -13.48 -13.08 3.27
C LYS A 93 -13.02 -12.29 2.05
N TYR A 94 -11.87 -11.60 2.15
CA TYR A 94 -11.33 -10.70 1.13
C TYR A 94 -10.10 -11.31 0.48
N ASP A 95 -9.80 -10.81 -0.73
CA ASP A 95 -8.62 -11.17 -1.50
C ASP A 95 -7.53 -10.09 -1.42
N TRP A 96 -7.94 -8.84 -1.23
CA TRP A 96 -7.09 -7.66 -1.12
C TRP A 96 -7.50 -6.82 0.09
N LEU A 97 -6.52 -6.47 0.94
CA LEU A 97 -6.65 -5.45 1.97
C LEU A 97 -5.81 -4.24 1.60
N HIS A 98 -6.42 -3.04 1.69
CA HIS A 98 -5.74 -1.76 1.51
C HIS A 98 -5.58 -1.01 2.83
N LEU A 99 -4.39 -0.42 3.05
CA LEU A 99 -4.06 0.48 4.15
C LEU A 99 -3.51 1.79 3.58
N HIS A 100 -3.83 2.94 4.18
CA HIS A 100 -3.28 4.21 3.70
C HIS A 100 -2.63 5.06 4.80
N HIS A 101 -3.42 5.66 5.66
CA HIS A 101 -2.94 6.61 6.67
C HIS A 101 -2.88 6.06 8.09
N GLU A 102 -3.16 4.82 8.27
CA GLU A 102 -3.34 4.25 9.58
C GLU A 102 -2.03 4.15 10.34
N ASP A 103 -2.12 4.52 11.60
CA ASP A 103 -1.06 4.34 12.57
C ASP A 103 -1.29 3.06 13.38
N PHE A 104 -0.38 2.12 13.24
CA PHE A 104 -0.36 0.89 14.03
C PHE A 104 0.50 0.98 15.29
N THR A 105 1.10 2.15 15.55
CA THR A 105 2.03 2.34 16.67
C THR A 105 1.35 2.83 17.96
N GLY A 106 0.13 3.39 17.83
CA GLY A 106 -0.60 4.02 18.94
C GLY A 106 -0.24 5.49 19.17
N GLN A 107 0.48 6.12 18.26
CA GLN A 107 0.88 7.54 18.35
C GLN A 107 -0.08 8.47 17.60
N TYR A 108 -1.26 7.98 17.24
CA TYR A 108 -2.33 8.73 16.55
C TYR A 108 -1.85 9.49 15.31
N GLY A 109 -1.06 8.81 14.46
CA GLY A 109 -0.55 9.35 13.21
C GLY A 109 0.53 10.42 13.37
N LYS A 110 1.12 10.56 14.56
CA LYS A 110 2.10 11.63 14.88
C LYS A 110 1.55 13.04 14.69
N PHE A 111 0.23 13.19 14.78
CA PHE A 111 -0.45 14.48 14.61
C PHE A 111 -0.48 15.35 15.88
N TYR A 112 -0.04 14.84 17.04
CA TYR A 112 -0.14 15.52 18.34
C TYR A 112 0.38 16.96 18.33
N PHE A 113 1.58 17.18 17.86
CA PHE A 113 2.21 18.51 17.94
C PHE A 113 1.41 19.60 17.23
N ARG A 114 0.93 19.33 16.01
CA ARG A 114 0.19 20.29 15.20
C ARG A 114 -1.30 20.35 15.51
N TYR A 115 -1.91 19.22 15.84
CA TYR A 115 -3.35 19.04 15.78
C TYR A 115 -4.01 18.63 17.11
N ARG A 116 -3.27 18.53 18.24
CA ARG A 116 -3.84 18.11 19.54
C ARG A 116 -5.08 18.89 19.99
N ASN A 117 -5.26 20.13 19.46
CA ASN A 117 -6.43 20.98 19.75
C ASN A 117 -7.50 20.91 18.65
N ALA A 118 -7.24 20.29 17.51
CA ALA A 118 -8.20 20.15 16.43
C ALA A 118 -9.34 19.19 16.82
N PRO A 119 -10.61 19.53 16.51
CA PRO A 119 -11.75 18.67 16.86
C PRO A 119 -11.63 17.25 16.31
N TRP A 120 -11.20 17.11 15.06
CA TRP A 120 -11.03 15.80 14.42
C TRP A 120 -9.97 14.94 15.12
N TYR A 121 -8.86 15.53 15.58
CA TYR A 121 -7.81 14.79 16.29
C TYR A 121 -8.31 14.27 17.64
N ARG A 122 -8.99 15.11 18.41
CA ARG A 122 -9.58 14.70 19.70
C ARG A 122 -10.62 13.60 19.52
N GLU A 123 -11.41 13.69 18.45
CA GLU A 123 -12.37 12.65 18.09
C GLU A 123 -11.68 11.34 17.70
N GLN A 124 -10.59 11.40 16.94
CA GLN A 124 -9.78 10.23 16.60
C GLN A 124 -9.20 9.57 17.85
N VAL A 125 -8.60 10.33 18.76
CA VAL A 125 -8.07 9.81 20.02
C VAL A 125 -9.18 9.11 20.82
N ARG A 126 -10.29 9.83 21.09
CA ARG A 126 -11.43 9.28 21.82
C ARG A 126 -11.95 7.98 21.19
N TYR A 127 -12.17 7.97 19.89
CA TYR A 127 -12.68 6.80 19.17
C TYR A 127 -11.75 5.58 19.29
N ASN A 128 -10.43 5.78 19.15
CA ASN A 128 -9.46 4.68 19.28
C ASN A 128 -9.38 4.17 20.73
N GLU A 129 -9.41 5.05 21.74
CA GLU A 129 -9.42 4.66 23.16
C GLU A 129 -10.69 3.87 23.52
N GLU A 130 -11.86 4.36 23.12
CA GLU A 130 -13.14 3.68 23.33
C GLU A 130 -13.16 2.32 22.63
N THR A 131 -12.63 2.22 21.40
CA THR A 131 -12.55 0.96 20.66
C THR A 131 -11.59 -0.01 21.33
N ALA A 132 -10.43 0.42 21.77
CA ALA A 132 -9.47 -0.42 22.49
C ALA A 132 -10.10 -0.99 23.78
N SER A 133 -10.71 -0.12 24.58
CA SER A 133 -11.39 -0.54 25.82
C SER A 133 -12.51 -1.52 25.56
N ARG A 134 -13.37 -1.27 24.58
CA ARG A 134 -14.50 -2.13 24.21
C ARG A 134 -14.06 -3.51 23.71
N LEU A 135 -12.92 -3.58 23.01
CA LEU A 135 -12.33 -4.83 22.51
C LEU A 135 -11.42 -5.52 23.55
N GLY A 136 -11.33 -4.98 24.77
CA GLY A 136 -10.60 -5.60 25.89
C GLY A 136 -9.11 -5.29 25.94
N PHE A 137 -8.66 -4.25 25.23
CA PHE A 137 -7.27 -3.79 25.27
C PHE A 137 -7.10 -2.61 26.24
N ASN A 138 -5.98 -2.60 26.98
CA ASN A 138 -5.69 -1.52 27.93
C ASN A 138 -5.12 -0.25 27.25
N LYS A 139 -4.52 -0.41 26.08
CA LYS A 139 -3.89 0.67 25.30
C LYS A 139 -4.25 0.56 23.82
N VAL A 140 -4.30 1.70 23.13
CA VAL A 140 -4.49 1.74 21.68
C VAL A 140 -3.35 1.03 20.94
N SER A 141 -2.11 1.18 21.39
CA SER A 141 -0.96 0.48 20.81
C SER A 141 -1.10 -1.05 20.86
N GLN A 142 -1.72 -1.60 21.90
CA GLN A 142 -1.98 -3.04 22.03
C GLN A 142 -3.07 -3.51 21.04
N LEU A 143 -4.15 -2.74 20.89
CA LEU A 143 -5.17 -2.99 19.87
C LEU A 143 -4.55 -2.96 18.47
N LYS A 144 -3.81 -1.91 18.16
CA LYS A 144 -3.21 -1.72 16.82
C LYS A 144 -2.17 -2.80 16.50
N LEU A 145 -1.40 -3.26 17.48
CA LEU A 145 -0.51 -4.41 17.30
C LEU A 145 -1.31 -5.69 17.00
N ALA A 146 -2.42 -5.92 17.71
CA ALA A 146 -3.27 -7.08 17.44
C ALA A 146 -3.86 -7.03 16.01
N VAL A 147 -4.30 -5.85 15.57
CA VAL A 147 -4.74 -5.62 14.19
C VAL A 147 -3.60 -5.89 13.19
N ALA A 148 -2.40 -5.34 13.42
CA ALA A 148 -1.23 -5.55 12.57
C ALA A 148 -0.86 -7.04 12.44
N LYS A 149 -0.98 -7.81 13.54
CA LYS A 149 -0.75 -9.27 13.53
C LYS A 149 -1.80 -10.00 12.70
N ASN A 150 -3.08 -9.64 12.81
CA ASN A 150 -4.14 -10.22 11.97
C ASN A 150 -3.93 -9.90 10.48
N ILE A 151 -3.47 -8.69 10.15
CA ILE A 151 -3.11 -8.29 8.77
C ILE A 151 -1.96 -9.16 8.26
N LYS A 152 -0.94 -9.39 9.09
CA LYS A 152 0.18 -10.27 8.75
C LYS A 152 -0.27 -11.71 8.50
N GLU A 153 -1.13 -12.27 9.37
CA GLU A 153 -1.69 -13.61 9.20
C GLU A 153 -2.56 -13.72 7.94
N PHE A 154 -3.37 -12.70 7.62
CA PHE A 154 -4.12 -12.62 6.37
C PHE A 154 -3.19 -12.73 5.15
N THR A 155 -2.12 -11.95 5.13
CA THR A 155 -1.15 -11.98 4.03
C THR A 155 -0.43 -13.32 4.00
N PHE A 156 0.03 -13.83 5.14
CA PHE A 156 0.69 -15.12 5.23
C PHE A 156 -0.19 -16.28 4.74
N GLY A 157 -1.51 -16.20 4.97
CA GLY A 157 -2.51 -17.16 4.51
C GLY A 157 -2.77 -17.16 3.01
N GLY A 158 -2.37 -16.12 2.29
CA GLY A 158 -2.56 -15.99 0.84
C GLY A 158 -3.27 -14.72 0.38
N GLY A 159 -3.60 -13.81 1.28
CA GLY A 159 -4.17 -12.50 0.96
C GLY A 159 -3.15 -11.57 0.30
N PHE A 160 -3.65 -10.59 -0.44
CA PHE A 160 -2.86 -9.51 -0.99
C PHE A 160 -3.00 -8.25 -0.13
N LEU A 161 -1.88 -7.71 0.34
CA LEU A 161 -1.82 -6.47 1.08
C LEU A 161 -1.27 -5.35 0.19
N PHE A 162 -2.02 -4.25 0.06
CA PHE A 162 -1.53 -3.02 -0.54
C PHE A 162 -1.55 -1.90 0.49
N ALA A 163 -0.41 -1.28 0.73
CA ALA A 163 -0.33 -0.17 1.67
C ALA A 163 0.32 1.06 1.04
N MET A 164 -0.15 2.24 1.44
CA MET A 164 0.40 3.53 1.03
C MET A 164 0.76 4.39 2.24
N CYS A 165 1.55 5.43 1.98
CA CYS A 165 1.89 6.45 2.97
C CYS A 165 2.38 5.86 4.30
N SER A 166 1.92 6.40 5.43
CA SER A 166 2.28 5.92 6.77
C SER A 166 1.76 4.52 7.11
N GLY A 167 0.74 4.03 6.39
CA GLY A 167 0.28 2.64 6.56
C GLY A 167 1.33 1.59 6.22
N THR A 168 2.44 1.97 5.58
CA THR A 168 3.54 1.08 5.18
C THR A 168 4.52 0.84 6.32
N ASP A 169 5.22 1.88 6.78
CA ASP A 169 6.23 1.76 7.83
C ASP A 169 5.64 1.63 9.23
N ALA A 170 4.50 2.28 9.53
CA ALA A 170 3.82 2.13 10.82
C ALA A 170 3.40 0.68 11.10
N LEU A 171 3.01 -0.09 10.08
CA LEU A 171 2.70 -1.51 10.20
C LEU A 171 3.93 -2.31 10.62
N ASP A 172 5.05 -2.15 9.94
CA ASP A 172 6.30 -2.84 10.24
C ASP A 172 6.88 -2.41 11.59
N ILE A 173 6.75 -1.15 11.94
CA ILE A 173 7.15 -0.63 13.26
C ILE A 173 6.37 -1.33 14.38
N ALA A 174 5.04 -1.38 14.28
CA ALA A 174 4.21 -2.05 15.28
C ALA A 174 4.57 -3.54 15.43
N LEU A 175 4.78 -4.25 14.32
CA LEU A 175 5.18 -5.66 14.34
C LEU A 175 6.56 -5.86 14.96
N SER A 176 7.53 -4.99 14.68
CA SER A 176 8.88 -5.09 15.24
C SER A 176 8.93 -4.77 16.73
N ALA A 177 7.99 -3.97 17.22
CA ALA A 177 7.89 -3.52 18.61
C ALA A 177 7.00 -4.42 19.47
N GLU A 178 6.67 -5.64 19.02
CA GLU A 178 5.84 -6.56 19.82
C GLU A 178 6.44 -6.81 21.21
N GLY A 179 5.65 -6.52 22.24
CA GLY A 179 6.06 -6.63 23.65
C GLY A 179 6.83 -5.41 24.18
N LEU A 180 6.96 -4.36 23.38
CA LEU A 180 7.57 -3.09 23.76
C LEU A 180 6.54 -1.98 23.78
N ASP A 181 6.68 -1.05 24.69
CA ASP A 181 6.00 0.23 24.63
C ASP A 181 6.89 1.24 23.89
N ILE A 182 6.39 1.78 22.79
CA ILE A 182 7.10 2.78 21.98
C ILE A 182 6.38 4.13 21.96
N CYS A 183 5.35 4.28 22.81
CA CYS A 183 4.60 5.52 22.96
C CYS A 183 5.21 6.40 24.05
N GLU A 184 5.23 7.72 23.83
CA GLU A 184 5.53 8.69 24.88
C GLU A 184 4.28 8.95 25.72
N SER A 185 4.46 9.34 26.96
CA SER A 185 3.40 9.45 27.99
C SER A 185 2.20 10.33 27.61
N MET A 186 2.35 11.25 26.64
CA MET A 186 1.23 12.05 26.15
C MET A 186 0.26 11.28 25.27
N PHE A 187 0.64 10.10 24.79
CA PHE A 187 -0.20 9.26 23.94
C PHE A 187 -1.01 8.24 24.74
N ASP A 188 -0.46 7.69 25.82
CA ASP A 188 -1.07 6.56 26.54
C ASP A 188 -0.94 6.62 28.08
N GLY A 189 -0.32 7.69 28.62
CA GLY A 189 -0.29 8.00 30.04
C GLY A 189 0.93 7.45 30.79
N ASP A 190 1.77 6.58 30.19
CA ASP A 190 3.03 6.12 30.77
C ASP A 190 4.21 6.30 29.79
N GLY A 191 5.40 5.94 30.20
CA GLY A 191 6.61 6.15 29.38
C GLY A 191 6.99 4.95 28.56
N SER A 192 7.66 5.21 27.45
CA SER A 192 8.17 4.17 26.54
C SER A 192 9.19 3.23 27.21
N THR A 193 9.29 2.00 26.72
CA THR A 193 10.26 0.99 27.17
C THR A 193 11.69 1.54 27.03
N PRO A 194 12.51 1.52 28.10
CA PRO A 194 13.90 1.97 28.00
C PRO A 194 14.68 1.21 26.94
N ASN A 195 15.44 1.93 26.10
CA ASN A 195 16.27 1.38 25.03
C ASN A 195 15.48 0.52 24.01
N TYR A 196 14.22 0.87 23.71
CA TYR A 196 13.36 0.15 22.78
C TYR A 196 14.02 -0.12 21.43
N ASN A 197 14.80 0.82 20.86
CA ASN A 197 15.45 0.65 19.57
C ASN A 197 16.40 -0.57 19.52
N SER A 198 17.02 -0.94 20.62
CA SER A 198 17.89 -2.12 20.69
C SER A 198 17.15 -3.45 20.87
N LYS A 199 15.84 -3.39 21.05
CA LYS A 199 14.96 -4.54 21.33
C LYS A 199 13.99 -4.86 20.20
N LEU A 200 14.00 -4.09 19.11
CA LEU A 200 13.14 -4.32 17.96
C LEU A 200 13.45 -5.65 17.28
N ASP A 201 12.42 -6.40 16.96
CA ASP A 201 12.52 -7.69 16.27
C ASP A 201 12.15 -7.56 14.78
N TYR A 202 13.15 -7.30 13.96
CA TYR A 202 12.94 -7.14 12.51
C TYR A 202 12.56 -8.44 11.77
N SER A 203 12.63 -9.60 12.41
CA SER A 203 12.15 -10.84 11.80
C SER A 203 10.63 -10.84 11.60
N LYS A 204 9.92 -9.99 12.34
CA LYS A 204 8.46 -9.87 12.29
C LYS A 204 7.93 -8.96 11.19
N THR A 205 8.78 -8.08 10.64
CA THR A 205 8.39 -7.07 9.64
C THR A 205 8.21 -7.64 8.23
N PHE A 206 7.48 -6.93 7.39
CA PHE A 206 7.33 -7.23 5.97
C PHE A 206 8.58 -6.80 5.18
N ALA A 207 8.86 -5.50 5.17
CA ALA A 207 9.79 -4.87 4.25
C ALA A 207 11.09 -4.41 4.89
N PHE A 208 11.06 -3.97 6.16
CA PHE A 208 12.14 -3.16 6.74
C PHE A 208 12.90 -3.86 7.86
N LYS A 209 14.18 -3.49 7.99
CA LYS A 209 15.08 -3.96 9.06
C LYS A 209 16.09 -2.87 9.44
N ASP A 210 16.72 -3.04 10.59
CA ASP A 210 17.86 -2.22 11.07
C ASP A 210 17.53 -0.71 11.18
N PHE A 211 16.26 -0.35 11.24
CA PHE A 211 15.81 1.03 11.41
C PHE A 211 15.76 1.45 12.89
N THR A 212 15.67 2.75 13.11
CA THR A 212 15.50 3.34 14.43
C THR A 212 14.24 4.20 14.48
N LEU A 213 13.52 4.11 15.60
CA LEU A 213 12.27 4.84 15.81
C LEU A 213 12.52 6.28 16.24
N LYS A 214 11.60 7.14 15.84
CA LYS A 214 11.46 8.52 16.30
C LYS A 214 10.16 8.62 17.09
N THR A 215 10.25 8.61 18.42
CA THR A 215 9.07 8.66 19.29
C THR A 215 8.68 10.06 19.71
N SER A 216 9.57 11.04 19.50
CA SER A 216 9.30 12.44 19.84
C SER A 216 7.97 12.92 19.21
N PRO A 217 7.05 13.51 20.00
CA PRO A 217 5.77 14.01 19.50
C PRO A 217 5.91 15.24 18.60
N THR A 218 7.11 15.86 18.56
CA THR A 218 7.41 17.01 17.70
C THR A 218 7.91 16.61 16.32
N GLU A 219 8.28 15.35 16.14
CA GLU A 219 8.68 14.78 14.85
C GLU A 219 7.49 14.11 14.17
N TYR A 220 7.31 14.36 12.87
CA TYR A 220 6.19 13.84 12.10
C TYR A 220 6.47 12.43 11.55
N GLU A 221 7.72 12.13 11.29
CA GLU A 221 8.16 10.82 10.83
C GLU A 221 8.17 9.79 11.99
N PHE A 222 7.82 8.55 11.71
CA PHE A 222 7.86 7.45 12.68
C PHE A 222 9.26 6.88 12.92
N SER A 223 10.10 6.91 11.88
CA SER A 223 11.42 6.31 11.91
C SER A 223 12.36 6.90 10.86
N ASN A 224 13.57 6.38 10.77
CA ASN A 224 14.51 6.70 9.71
C ASN A 224 14.32 5.84 8.43
N ILE A 225 13.29 4.99 8.37
CA ILE A 225 12.85 4.34 7.12
C ILE A 225 12.47 5.41 6.10
N ASP A 226 11.70 6.40 6.54
CA ASP A 226 11.13 7.43 5.70
C ASP A 226 12.19 8.36 5.11
N ALA A 227 12.11 8.56 3.79
CA ALA A 227 12.98 9.43 3.02
C ALA A 227 12.40 10.84 2.77
N THR A 228 11.27 11.23 3.42
CA THR A 228 10.59 12.51 3.19
C THR A 228 11.53 13.71 3.30
N GLN A 229 12.40 13.75 4.31
CA GLN A 229 13.35 14.86 4.48
C GLN A 229 14.35 14.98 3.33
N THR A 230 14.67 13.89 2.66
CA THR A 230 15.54 13.87 1.48
C THR A 230 14.78 14.42 0.27
N HIS A 231 13.55 13.96 0.04
CA HIS A 231 12.68 14.44 -1.03
C HIS A 231 12.33 15.93 -0.87
N ALA A 232 12.08 16.42 0.35
CA ALA A 232 11.75 17.81 0.63
C ALA A 232 12.83 18.81 0.23
N LYS A 233 14.09 18.35 0.07
CA LYS A 233 15.21 19.18 -0.41
C LYS A 233 15.36 19.14 -1.93
N THR A 234 14.54 18.35 -2.61
CA THR A 234 14.62 18.13 -4.06
C THR A 234 13.57 18.99 -4.77
N PRO A 235 13.93 19.74 -5.82
CA PRO A 235 12.95 20.48 -6.61
C PRO A 235 11.88 19.55 -7.22
N LYS A 236 10.61 19.98 -7.16
CA LYS A 236 9.46 19.20 -7.64
C LYS A 236 9.63 18.64 -9.06
N ASN A 237 10.18 19.43 -9.96
CA ASN A 237 10.34 19.08 -11.38
C ASN A 237 11.36 17.99 -11.65
N ILE A 238 12.20 17.65 -10.67
CA ILE A 238 13.20 16.58 -10.77
C ILE A 238 12.98 15.47 -9.73
N ASP A 239 12.00 15.61 -8.85
CA ASP A 239 11.58 14.55 -7.94
C ASP A 239 10.71 13.54 -8.69
N ASN A 240 11.38 12.61 -9.37
CA ASN A 240 10.75 11.55 -10.14
C ASN A 240 11.30 10.21 -9.71
N PHE A 241 10.53 9.15 -9.88
CA PHE A 241 11.04 7.80 -9.71
C PHE A 241 10.89 6.98 -10.99
N THR A 242 11.84 6.08 -11.20
CA THR A 242 11.90 5.22 -12.38
C THR A 242 11.39 3.82 -12.01
N LEU A 243 10.50 3.28 -12.83
CA LEU A 243 10.07 1.90 -12.72
C LEU A 243 11.17 0.97 -13.23
N PHE A 244 11.26 -0.23 -12.67
CA PHE A 244 12.21 -1.22 -13.13
C PHE A 244 11.90 -1.70 -14.55
N GLU A 245 12.92 -2.18 -15.25
CA GLU A 245 12.75 -2.77 -16.57
C GLU A 245 12.22 -4.20 -16.42
N PHE A 246 11.11 -4.47 -17.11
CA PHE A 246 10.51 -5.78 -17.08
C PHE A 246 11.26 -6.80 -17.94
N SER A 247 11.38 -8.00 -17.40
CA SER A 247 11.81 -9.19 -18.15
C SER A 247 10.81 -10.34 -18.00
N ALA A 248 10.21 -10.75 -19.10
CA ALA A 248 9.28 -11.87 -19.11
C ALA A 248 9.94 -13.19 -18.63
N LYS A 249 11.26 -13.30 -18.74
CA LYS A 249 12.02 -14.47 -18.34
C LYS A 249 12.25 -14.56 -16.82
N TRP A 250 12.50 -13.40 -16.19
CA TRP A 250 12.91 -13.35 -14.79
C TRP A 250 11.83 -12.88 -13.86
N ASP A 251 10.96 -11.96 -14.32
CA ASP A 251 9.98 -11.33 -13.48
C ASP A 251 8.70 -12.15 -13.41
N ILE A 252 8.36 -12.63 -12.23
CA ILE A 252 7.16 -13.43 -12.00
C ILE A 252 5.95 -12.59 -11.56
N VAL A 253 6.11 -11.28 -11.48
CA VAL A 253 5.07 -10.36 -11.02
C VAL A 253 4.32 -9.77 -12.21
N PRO A 254 3.16 -10.32 -12.58
CA PRO A 254 2.45 -9.94 -13.80
C PRO A 254 1.98 -8.50 -13.84
N THR A 255 1.76 -7.91 -12.67
CA THR A 255 1.24 -6.53 -12.58
C THR A 255 2.19 -5.49 -13.13
N MET A 256 3.47 -5.79 -13.12
CA MET A 256 4.50 -4.84 -13.55
C MET A 256 4.57 -4.67 -15.06
N LEU A 257 4.08 -5.69 -15.75
CA LEU A 257 4.11 -5.71 -17.17
C LEU A 257 3.28 -4.72 -17.84
N CYS A 258 2.27 -4.52 -17.25
CA CYS A 258 1.28 -4.15 -18.13
C CYS A 258 1.07 -2.74 -18.16
N GLN A 259 1.73 -2.02 -17.50
CA GLN A 259 0.63 -1.29 -17.52
C GLN A 259 0.81 0.13 -17.30
N ASN A 260 2.01 0.51 -17.15
CA ASN A 260 2.34 1.91 -17.16
C ASN A 260 2.76 2.33 -18.57
N HIS A 261 2.13 3.39 -19.05
CA HIS A 261 2.46 4.00 -20.35
C HIS A 261 3.78 4.79 -20.33
N THR A 262 4.42 4.89 -19.16
CA THR A 262 5.73 5.52 -18.96
C THR A 262 6.52 4.77 -17.90
N SER A 263 7.85 4.74 -18.06
CA SER A 263 8.78 4.20 -17.06
C SER A 263 9.21 5.24 -16.02
N ILE A 264 8.92 6.52 -16.23
CA ILE A 264 9.21 7.60 -15.29
C ILE A 264 7.91 8.15 -14.74
N VAL A 265 7.78 8.16 -13.43
CA VAL A 265 6.59 8.63 -12.71
C VAL A 265 6.96 9.83 -11.85
N ASN A 266 6.12 10.86 -11.86
CA ASN A 266 6.31 12.03 -11.01
C ASN A 266 6.31 11.64 -9.54
N GLY A 267 7.19 12.26 -8.75
CA GLY A 267 7.18 12.14 -7.30
C GLY A 267 5.99 12.87 -6.68
N PHE A 268 5.63 12.44 -5.49
CA PHE A 268 4.60 13.06 -4.66
C PHE A 268 4.87 12.74 -3.20
N PHE A 269 4.46 13.65 -2.33
CA PHE A 269 4.67 13.53 -0.90
C PHE A 269 3.60 12.71 -0.20
N GLY A 270 3.91 12.33 1.01
CA GLY A 270 3.04 11.78 2.03
C GLY A 270 3.74 11.87 3.37
N GLN A 271 3.13 11.39 4.43
CA GLN A 271 3.80 11.28 5.72
C GLN A 271 5.03 10.37 5.60
N THR A 272 4.90 9.27 4.85
CA THR A 272 6.02 8.44 4.39
C THR A 272 6.11 8.57 2.88
N THR A 273 6.99 9.45 2.39
CA THR A 273 7.13 9.76 0.97
C THR A 273 7.80 8.66 0.18
N GLY A 274 8.74 7.97 0.77
CA GLY A 274 9.50 6.88 0.18
C GLY A 274 10.40 6.26 1.24
N TYR A 275 11.22 5.29 0.86
CA TYR A 275 11.96 4.45 1.78
C TYR A 275 13.47 4.56 1.55
N ASN A 276 14.24 4.79 2.60
CA ASN A 276 15.69 4.70 2.55
C ASN A 276 16.11 3.25 2.28
N LYS A 277 16.73 2.99 1.13
CA LYS A 277 17.01 1.63 0.63
C LYS A 277 17.86 0.77 1.55
N GLN A 278 18.70 1.39 2.40
CA GLN A 278 19.53 0.67 3.37
C GLN A 278 18.73 -0.11 4.41
N PHE A 279 17.47 0.25 4.65
CA PHE A 279 16.60 -0.43 5.60
C PHE A 279 15.71 -1.51 4.96
N LEU A 280 15.78 -1.70 3.65
CA LEU A 280 15.04 -2.76 2.99
C LEU A 280 15.69 -4.13 3.28
N LYS A 281 14.86 -5.14 3.49
CA LYS A 281 15.30 -6.53 3.53
C LYS A 281 15.79 -6.97 2.15
N SER A 282 16.70 -7.92 2.09
CA SER A 282 17.31 -8.38 0.83
C SER A 282 16.36 -9.10 -0.13
N ASN A 283 15.22 -9.57 0.36
CA ASN A 283 14.18 -10.23 -0.44
C ASN A 283 13.09 -9.28 -0.94
N VAL A 284 13.21 -8.00 -0.68
CA VAL A 284 12.26 -6.97 -1.17
C VAL A 284 12.60 -6.60 -2.61
N LEU A 285 11.61 -6.70 -3.49
CA LEU A 285 11.71 -6.25 -4.87
C LEU A 285 11.44 -4.74 -4.94
N ILE A 286 12.39 -3.98 -5.46
CA ILE A 286 12.21 -2.54 -5.72
C ILE A 286 11.61 -2.40 -7.10
N MET A 287 10.35 -2.00 -7.19
CA MET A 287 9.61 -1.83 -8.43
C MET A 287 9.67 -0.40 -8.97
N GLY A 288 9.94 0.56 -8.11
CA GLY A 288 10.12 1.95 -8.49
C GLY A 288 11.05 2.68 -7.51
N GLU A 289 12.03 3.41 -8.02
CA GLU A 289 13.04 4.07 -7.19
C GLU A 289 13.46 5.44 -7.74
N ASN A 290 13.81 6.35 -6.85
CA ASN A 290 14.58 7.54 -7.19
C ASN A 290 16.07 7.24 -6.96
N LYS A 291 16.78 6.94 -8.05
CA LYS A 291 18.22 6.56 -7.99
C LYS A 291 19.09 7.68 -7.44
N SER A 292 18.80 8.93 -7.80
CA SER A 292 19.58 10.09 -7.37
C SER A 292 19.49 10.36 -5.86
N LEU A 293 18.35 10.02 -5.25
CA LEU A 293 18.10 10.16 -3.82
C LEU A 293 18.37 8.88 -3.02
N ASN A 294 18.77 7.81 -3.70
CA ASN A 294 18.92 6.47 -3.10
C ASN A 294 17.69 6.01 -2.29
N SER A 295 16.50 6.36 -2.78
CA SER A 295 15.22 6.00 -2.14
C SER A 295 14.37 5.08 -3.02
N ALA A 296 13.70 4.10 -2.42
CA ALA A 296 12.66 3.32 -3.06
C ALA A 296 11.31 4.00 -2.85
N LYS A 297 10.43 3.93 -3.86
CA LYS A 297 9.09 4.52 -3.83
C LYS A 297 8.00 3.47 -3.89
N TYR A 298 8.24 2.41 -4.65
CA TYR A 298 7.28 1.35 -4.92
C TYR A 298 7.99 0.01 -4.77
N ILE A 299 7.58 -0.78 -3.78
CA ILE A 299 8.26 -2.02 -3.40
C ILE A 299 7.26 -3.17 -3.22
N HIS A 300 7.74 -4.38 -3.43
CA HIS A 300 6.91 -5.60 -3.39
C HIS A 300 7.64 -6.74 -2.69
N GLY A 301 6.87 -7.66 -2.13
CA GLY A 301 7.42 -8.89 -1.55
C GLY A 301 6.38 -9.96 -1.32
N GLU A 302 6.87 -11.10 -0.88
CA GLU A 302 6.05 -12.24 -0.50
C GLU A 302 6.03 -12.42 1.01
N MET A 303 4.92 -12.93 1.53
CA MET A 303 4.74 -13.31 2.93
C MET A 303 3.93 -14.61 2.99
N GLY A 304 4.58 -15.74 3.28
CA GLY A 304 3.92 -17.04 3.27
C GLY A 304 3.35 -17.39 1.90
N LYS A 305 2.02 -17.49 1.78
CA LYS A 305 1.32 -17.79 0.52
C LYS A 305 0.85 -16.53 -0.21
N GLY A 306 0.83 -15.39 0.46
CA GLY A 306 0.37 -14.12 -0.08
C GLY A 306 1.51 -13.20 -0.48
N THR A 307 1.12 -12.01 -0.92
CA THR A 307 2.02 -10.97 -1.40
C THR A 307 1.61 -9.62 -0.84
N TRP A 308 2.55 -8.69 -0.85
CA TRP A 308 2.32 -7.33 -0.41
C TRP A 308 3.02 -6.33 -1.32
N THR A 309 2.46 -5.13 -1.41
CA THR A 309 3.04 -4.01 -2.14
C THR A 309 2.93 -2.76 -1.29
N PHE A 310 4.03 -2.04 -1.13
CA PHE A 310 4.07 -0.75 -0.44
C PHE A 310 4.39 0.36 -1.42
N TYR A 311 3.63 1.46 -1.34
CA TYR A 311 3.78 2.62 -2.20
C TYR A 311 3.91 3.88 -1.35
N GLY A 312 5.08 4.48 -1.34
CA GLY A 312 5.34 5.71 -0.59
C GLY A 312 4.60 6.91 -1.19
N GLY A 313 4.19 7.84 -0.33
CA GLY A 313 3.43 9.04 -0.71
C GLY A 313 1.93 8.87 -0.58
N HIS A 314 1.22 10.00 -0.68
CA HIS A 314 -0.20 10.09 -0.41
C HIS A 314 -1.03 10.07 -1.69
N ASP A 315 -0.88 11.08 -2.56
CA ASP A 315 -1.68 11.29 -3.76
C ASP A 315 -0.80 11.45 -5.00
N PRO A 316 -0.87 10.52 -5.96
CA PRO A 316 -0.02 10.56 -7.16
C PRO A 316 -0.23 11.73 -8.11
N ALA A 317 -1.34 12.45 -8.03
CA ALA A 317 -1.65 13.59 -8.87
C ALA A 317 -1.57 14.93 -8.12
N ASP A 318 -1.47 14.89 -6.80
CA ASP A 318 -1.22 16.07 -5.97
C ASP A 318 0.14 15.94 -5.26
N TYR A 319 1.11 16.74 -5.71
CA TYR A 319 2.49 16.64 -5.22
C TYR A 319 2.63 16.79 -3.70
N GLN A 320 1.81 17.62 -3.07
CA GLN A 320 1.92 17.91 -1.64
C GLN A 320 0.54 18.07 -0.99
N HIS A 321 -0.23 17.00 -1.02
CA HIS A 321 -1.54 16.95 -0.40
C HIS A 321 -1.46 17.13 1.12
N MET A 322 -2.22 18.08 1.67
CA MET A 322 -2.19 18.44 3.07
C MET A 322 -3.49 18.06 3.78
N VAL A 323 -3.41 17.94 5.12
CA VAL A 323 -4.63 17.76 5.94
C VAL A 323 -5.61 18.89 5.71
N GLY A 324 -6.80 18.56 5.24
CA GLY A 324 -7.88 19.50 4.95
C GLY A 324 -7.97 19.99 3.50
N ASP A 325 -7.06 19.56 2.64
CA ASP A 325 -7.18 19.82 1.21
C ASP A 325 -8.39 19.07 0.62
N PRO A 326 -9.01 19.60 -0.43
CA PRO A 326 -10.10 18.91 -1.11
C PRO A 326 -9.59 17.66 -1.82
N PRO A 327 -10.43 16.62 -1.99
CA PRO A 327 -10.07 15.43 -2.75
C PRO A 327 -9.64 15.74 -4.18
N THR A 328 -8.64 15.03 -4.67
CA THR A 328 -8.17 15.16 -6.06
C THR A 328 -9.27 14.76 -7.04
N ASP A 329 -9.55 15.63 -8.02
CA ASP A 329 -10.46 15.31 -9.13
C ASP A 329 -9.73 14.51 -10.21
N LEU A 330 -9.96 13.20 -10.24
CA LEU A 330 -9.33 12.31 -11.21
C LEU A 330 -9.70 12.56 -12.66
N ASN A 331 -10.80 13.26 -12.93
CA ASN A 331 -11.15 13.68 -14.29
C ASN A 331 -10.13 14.67 -14.87
N LEU A 332 -9.42 15.40 -14.03
CA LEU A 332 -8.34 16.28 -14.43
C LEU A 332 -7.02 15.53 -14.66
N HIS A 333 -6.93 14.26 -14.26
CA HIS A 333 -5.71 13.45 -14.28
C HIS A 333 -5.89 12.08 -14.97
N PRO A 334 -6.57 11.99 -16.14
CA PRO A 334 -6.93 10.71 -16.75
C PRO A 334 -5.72 9.85 -17.16
N ASN A 335 -4.54 10.48 -17.31
CA ASN A 335 -3.28 9.81 -17.68
C ASN A 335 -2.26 9.77 -16.54
N SER A 336 -2.70 9.86 -15.30
CA SER A 336 -1.79 9.77 -14.16
C SER A 336 -1.11 8.41 -14.08
N ALA A 337 0.20 8.36 -14.30
CA ALA A 337 1.00 7.15 -14.19
C ALA A 337 1.01 6.61 -12.76
N GLY A 338 1.00 7.49 -11.76
CA GLY A 338 0.98 7.10 -10.36
C GLY A 338 -0.33 6.43 -9.94
N TYR A 339 -1.48 6.94 -10.38
CA TYR A 339 -2.77 6.26 -10.15
C TYR A 339 -2.91 4.97 -10.94
N ARG A 340 -2.28 4.88 -12.13
CA ARG A 340 -2.23 3.63 -12.90
C ARG A 340 -1.50 2.53 -12.11
N LEU A 341 -0.41 2.86 -11.42
CA LEU A 341 0.27 1.89 -10.56
C LEU A 341 -0.64 1.35 -9.44
N ILE A 342 -1.49 2.19 -8.84
CA ILE A 342 -2.48 1.73 -7.85
C ILE A 342 -3.43 0.70 -8.49
N LEU A 343 -4.02 1.02 -9.64
CA LEU A 343 -4.95 0.11 -10.33
C LEU A 343 -4.30 -1.22 -10.75
N ASN A 344 -3.02 -1.19 -11.14
CA ASN A 344 -2.31 -2.39 -11.53
C ASN A 344 -2.26 -3.45 -10.40
N ASN A 345 -2.36 -3.03 -9.13
CA ASN A 345 -2.35 -3.95 -8.00
C ASN A 345 -3.57 -4.90 -7.97
N ILE A 346 -4.65 -4.59 -8.68
CA ILE A 346 -5.80 -5.50 -8.80
C ILE A 346 -5.41 -6.85 -9.42
N LEU A 347 -4.35 -6.86 -10.22
CA LEU A 347 -3.89 -8.06 -10.91
C LEU A 347 -3.24 -9.07 -9.96
N PHE A 348 -2.70 -8.64 -8.78
CA PHE A 348 -2.11 -9.58 -7.82
C PHE A 348 -3.13 -10.61 -7.33
N PRO A 349 -4.30 -10.23 -6.81
CA PRO A 349 -5.31 -11.20 -6.41
C PRO A 349 -6.17 -11.73 -7.58
N ALA A 350 -6.25 -11.01 -8.71
CA ALA A 350 -7.11 -11.38 -9.85
C ALA A 350 -6.44 -12.33 -10.83
N ALA A 351 -5.12 -12.26 -10.97
CA ALA A 351 -4.38 -13.00 -11.99
C ALA A 351 -3.88 -14.36 -11.49
N LYS A 352 -3.77 -15.29 -12.41
CA LYS A 352 -3.09 -16.56 -12.16
C LYS A 352 -1.61 -16.33 -11.88
N LYS A 353 -1.09 -16.95 -10.80
CA LYS A 353 0.35 -16.94 -10.53
C LYS A 353 1.11 -17.51 -11.72
N LYS A 354 2.11 -16.76 -12.13
CA LYS A 354 2.95 -17.09 -13.27
C LYS A 354 4.18 -17.89 -12.80
N LYS A 355 4.67 -18.78 -13.65
CA LYS A 355 5.98 -19.39 -13.51
C LYS A 355 6.99 -18.65 -14.38
N GLN A 356 8.26 -18.70 -14.01
CA GLN A 356 9.32 -18.19 -14.88
C GLN A 356 9.30 -18.91 -16.23
N LYS A 357 9.64 -18.18 -17.29
CA LYS A 357 9.89 -18.77 -18.60
C LYS A 357 11.27 -19.43 -18.58
N THR A 358 11.29 -20.73 -18.62
CA THR A 358 12.51 -21.57 -18.70
C THR A 358 12.46 -22.46 -19.90
#